data_f543b89d807ee936d8b1c95f592476c1
#
_entry.id   f543b89d807ee936d8b1c95f592476c1
#
_cell.length_a   1.000
_cell.length_b   1.000
_cell.length_c   1.000
_cell.angle_alpha   90.00
_cell.angle_beta   90.00
_cell.angle_gamma   90.00
#
_symmetry.space_group_name_H-M   'P 1'
#
loop_
_entity.id
_entity.type
_entity.pdbx_description
1 polymer ?
#
loop_
_entity_poly.entity_id
_entity_poly.type
_entity_poly.pdbx_seq_one_letter_code
_entity_poly.pdbx_strand_id
1 'polypeptide(L)'
;MELPVLNNAASEAGGCSAGSCGSTDDQMGHLPEHIREKGFNHPCYSEEAHHYFARMHVAVAPACNIQCHYCNRKYDCANESRPGVVSELHHPVQAVKKVLAVAATIPQMTVLGIAGPGDPLANPERTFETFRMLAEQAPDIKLCVSTNGLSLPDHIDELARHNIDHVTITINCVDPDVGALIYPWIFWKNKRIKGREGAAILIEQQQKGLEMLVAKGILVKVNSVMIPGVNDKHLAEVSRIVKAKGAFLHNVMPLISEAEHGTFYGMTGLRGPTNEELQTLQDECSGDMNMMRHCRQCRADAVGLLGEDRGDEFTMDKIEQMDINYPEAMKMRAEVHAAINEELESKRVAKNTKVQLVSIESSKQRMETRAVLMAIATKGGGVINEHFGHASEFLIYEASSSGVRFIGHRKTVAYCEGGDTCGDGESALDKSIKALAGCEVVLCSKIGFEPWGPLEAAGIQPNGEHAMEAIEDAILAVYEEMHIAGKLLPKSPEQQKAA
;
A
#
# COMPACT_ATOMS: atom_id res chain seq x y z
N MET A 1 -16.73 21.17 17.50
CA MET A 1 -15.76 20.40 18.30
C MET A 1 -14.61 20.10 17.35
N GLU A 2 -13.47 20.78 17.51
CA GLU A 2 -12.31 20.49 16.66
C GLU A 2 -11.82 19.10 17.01
N LEU A 3 -11.74 18.23 16.00
CA LEU A 3 -11.13 16.92 16.14
C LEU A 3 -9.68 17.10 16.60
N PRO A 4 -9.18 16.33 17.57
CA PRO A 4 -7.78 16.40 17.95
C PRO A 4 -6.94 15.95 16.77
N VAL A 5 -6.43 16.92 16.01
CA VAL A 5 -5.36 16.69 15.03
C VAL A 5 -4.13 16.34 15.86
N LEU A 6 -3.75 15.08 15.87
CA LEU A 6 -2.47 14.66 16.40
C LEU A 6 -1.40 15.40 15.59
N ASN A 7 -0.74 16.38 16.24
CA ASN A 7 0.39 17.08 15.64
C ASN A 7 1.41 16.04 15.17
N ASN A 8 1.55 15.90 13.87
CA ASN A 8 2.66 15.20 13.25
C ASN A 8 3.96 15.94 13.61
N ALA A 9 4.52 15.63 14.78
CA ALA A 9 5.94 15.80 15.00
C ALA A 9 6.64 14.76 14.12
N ALA A 10 6.98 15.19 12.92
CA ALA A 10 7.72 14.40 11.97
C ALA A 10 9.03 13.95 12.59
N SER A 11 9.12 12.68 12.96
CA SER A 11 10.38 11.99 12.94
C SER A 11 10.73 11.76 11.46
N GLU A 12 11.89 12.25 11.03
CA GLU A 12 12.46 12.05 9.72
C GLU A 12 12.66 10.55 9.44
N ALA A 13 11.66 9.91 8.89
CA ALA A 13 11.74 8.59 8.30
C ALA A 13 10.71 8.52 7.17
N GLY A 14 11.19 8.75 5.95
CA GLY A 14 10.60 8.40 4.67
C GLY A 14 9.08 8.58 4.56
N GLY A 15 8.63 9.78 4.18
CA GLY A 15 7.24 10.01 3.80
C GLY A 15 6.84 9.10 2.65
N CYS A 16 5.62 8.57 2.70
CA CYS A 16 5.01 7.91 1.56
C CYS A 16 4.94 8.92 0.41
N SER A 17 5.62 8.62 -0.71
CA SER A 17 5.32 9.30 -1.97
C SER A 17 3.88 8.99 -2.33
N ALA A 18 3.07 10.03 -2.55
CA ALA A 18 1.71 9.91 -3.02
C ALA A 18 1.73 9.32 -4.45
N GLY A 19 1.59 8.03 -4.54
CA GLY A 19 1.45 7.29 -5.78
C GLY A 19 0.74 5.98 -5.43
N SER A 20 -0.55 5.90 -5.72
CA SER A 20 -1.48 4.77 -5.64
C SER A 20 -1.04 3.60 -4.73
N CYS A 21 -1.05 3.84 -3.45
CA CYS A 21 -0.90 2.81 -2.44
C CYS A 21 -2.28 2.49 -1.88
N GLY A 22 -2.87 1.40 -2.30
CA GLY A 22 -4.17 0.97 -1.79
C GLY A 22 -5.21 0.83 -2.90
N SER A 23 -6.32 0.18 -2.57
CA SER A 23 -7.44 0.04 -3.49
C SER A 23 -8.16 1.38 -3.62
N THR A 24 -8.03 2.03 -4.78
CA THR A 24 -8.89 3.15 -5.17
C THR A 24 -10.32 2.65 -5.43
N ASP A 25 -11.32 3.54 -5.40
CA ASP A 25 -12.72 3.23 -5.74
C ASP A 25 -12.83 2.47 -7.09
N ASP A 26 -12.02 2.84 -8.08
CA ASP A 26 -11.97 2.16 -9.38
C ASP A 26 -11.52 0.71 -9.29
N GLN A 27 -10.58 0.39 -8.40
CA GLN A 27 -10.09 -0.98 -8.21
C GLN A 27 -11.08 -1.86 -7.43
N MET A 28 -11.97 -1.26 -6.64
CA MET A 28 -13.01 -1.96 -5.90
C MET A 28 -14.36 -2.00 -6.62
N GLY A 29 -14.52 -1.26 -7.71
CA GLY A 29 -15.80 -1.14 -8.44
C GLY A 29 -16.39 -2.46 -8.94
N HIS A 30 -15.54 -3.47 -9.17
CA HIS A 30 -15.96 -4.82 -9.59
C HIS A 30 -16.42 -5.72 -8.44
N LEU A 31 -16.21 -5.30 -7.17
CA LEU A 31 -16.58 -6.10 -6.00
C LEU A 31 -18.03 -5.86 -5.59
N PRO A 32 -18.71 -6.86 -4.99
CA PRO A 32 -20.02 -6.66 -4.38
C PRO A 32 -19.99 -5.52 -3.35
N GLU A 33 -21.07 -4.74 -3.25
CA GLU A 33 -21.16 -3.56 -2.40
C GLU A 33 -20.77 -3.83 -0.94
N HIS A 34 -21.29 -4.92 -0.35
CA HIS A 34 -20.97 -5.33 1.02
C HIS A 34 -19.49 -5.67 1.25
N ILE A 35 -18.76 -6.03 0.20
CA ILE A 35 -17.31 -6.28 0.23
C ILE A 35 -16.56 -4.94 0.17
N ARG A 36 -17.01 -4.03 -0.69
CA ARG A 36 -16.43 -2.69 -0.81
C ARG A 36 -16.51 -1.93 0.52
N GLU A 37 -17.69 -1.92 1.15
CA GLU A 37 -17.90 -1.27 2.46
C GLU A 37 -16.94 -1.79 3.54
N LYS A 38 -16.64 -3.09 3.53
CA LYS A 38 -15.66 -3.69 4.45
C LYS A 38 -14.23 -3.18 4.24
N GLY A 39 -13.84 -2.94 2.99
CA GLY A 39 -12.51 -2.47 2.63
C GLY A 39 -12.30 -0.97 2.91
N PHE A 40 -13.31 -0.14 2.67
CA PHE A 40 -13.17 1.32 2.69
C PHE A 40 -12.75 1.91 4.05
N ASN A 41 -13.24 1.37 5.14
CA ASN A 41 -12.99 1.87 6.50
C ASN A 41 -11.93 1.05 7.24
N HIS A 42 -11.13 0.25 6.52
CA HIS A 42 -10.11 -0.59 7.12
C HIS A 42 -8.70 -0.03 6.86
N PRO A 43 -7.90 0.28 7.91
CA PRO A 43 -6.61 0.95 7.76
C PRO A 43 -5.58 0.18 6.93
N CYS A 44 -5.70 -1.15 6.83
CA CYS A 44 -4.78 -1.95 6.01
C CYS A 44 -5.24 -2.14 4.55
N TYR A 45 -6.46 -1.71 4.19
CA TYR A 45 -7.05 -1.91 2.86
C TYR A 45 -7.33 -0.61 2.13
N SER A 46 -7.59 0.48 2.83
CA SER A 46 -7.86 1.80 2.27
C SER A 46 -6.72 2.75 2.61
N GLU A 47 -6.15 3.37 1.58
CA GLU A 47 -5.13 4.41 1.73
C GLU A 47 -5.70 5.64 2.45
N GLU A 48 -6.96 5.97 2.20
CA GLU A 48 -7.62 7.09 2.88
C GLU A 48 -7.87 6.77 4.36
N ALA A 49 -8.34 5.56 4.67
CA ALA A 49 -8.70 5.17 6.03
C ALA A 49 -7.48 5.04 6.98
N HIS A 50 -6.29 4.70 6.47
CA HIS A 50 -5.12 4.45 7.33
C HIS A 50 -4.61 5.72 8.04
N HIS A 51 -4.97 6.90 7.57
CA HIS A 51 -4.64 8.17 8.22
C HIS A 51 -5.58 8.52 9.39
N TYR A 52 -6.73 7.88 9.48
CA TYR A 52 -7.80 8.22 10.44
C TYR A 52 -8.07 7.12 11.45
N PHE A 53 -7.99 5.85 11.02
CA PHE A 53 -8.30 4.70 11.87
C PHE A 53 -7.03 4.02 12.37
N ALA A 54 -7.04 3.72 13.68
CA ALA A 54 -5.99 2.96 14.33
C ALA A 54 -6.31 1.46 14.32
N ARG A 55 -5.24 0.66 14.32
CA ARG A 55 -5.27 -0.78 14.55
C ARG A 55 -4.48 -1.13 15.80
N MET A 56 -4.73 -2.33 16.32
CA MET A 56 -3.83 -2.95 17.26
C MET A 56 -3.66 -4.43 16.98
N HIS A 57 -2.61 -5.00 17.52
CA HIS A 57 -2.39 -6.44 17.55
C HIS A 57 -2.21 -6.93 18.98
N VAL A 58 -2.55 -8.20 19.22
CA VAL A 58 -2.26 -8.87 20.48
C VAL A 58 -1.56 -10.20 20.23
N ALA A 59 -0.51 -10.44 20.99
CA ALA A 59 0.31 -11.64 20.89
C ALA A 59 -0.29 -12.72 21.82
N VAL A 60 -1.17 -13.57 21.30
CA VAL A 60 -1.83 -14.66 22.07
C VAL A 60 -1.45 -16.05 21.56
N ALA A 61 -0.74 -16.16 20.45
CA ALA A 61 -0.48 -17.39 19.72
C ALA A 61 1.01 -17.80 19.79
N PRO A 62 1.47 -18.49 20.86
CA PRO A 62 2.88 -18.81 21.05
C PRO A 62 3.42 -19.91 20.12
N ALA A 63 2.58 -20.86 19.69
CA ALA A 63 3.02 -21.98 18.86
C ALA A 63 2.86 -21.71 17.36
N CYS A 64 3.65 -22.42 16.53
CA CYS A 64 3.46 -22.45 15.09
C CYS A 64 3.61 -23.89 14.58
N ASN A 65 2.84 -24.25 13.58
CA ASN A 65 2.80 -25.58 12.99
C ASN A 65 3.70 -25.73 11.75
N ILE A 66 4.46 -24.70 11.38
CA ILE A 66 5.49 -24.76 10.34
C ILE A 66 6.80 -24.15 10.82
N GLN A 67 7.88 -24.40 10.10
CA GLN A 67 9.14 -23.65 10.21
C GLN A 67 9.46 -23.00 8.87
N CYS A 68 9.79 -21.71 8.89
CA CYS A 68 10.29 -20.99 7.73
C CYS A 68 11.81 -20.74 7.90
N HIS A 69 12.58 -20.80 6.81
CA HIS A 69 14.03 -20.52 6.84
C HIS A 69 14.36 -19.05 7.17
N TYR A 70 13.41 -18.13 6.99
CA TYR A 70 13.53 -16.72 7.35
C TYR A 70 12.97 -16.38 8.74
N CYS A 71 12.55 -17.37 9.53
CA CYS A 71 11.99 -17.17 10.85
C CYS A 71 12.84 -17.81 11.94
N ASN A 72 13.08 -17.08 13.02
CA ASN A 72 13.63 -17.59 14.26
C ASN A 72 12.57 -17.52 15.36
N ARG A 73 12.17 -18.67 15.88
CA ARG A 73 11.13 -18.82 16.90
C ARG A 73 11.40 -18.13 18.25
N LYS A 74 12.59 -17.56 18.41
CA LYS A 74 12.92 -16.68 19.55
C LYS A 74 12.21 -15.32 19.45
N TYR A 75 11.82 -14.93 18.24
CA TYR A 75 11.22 -13.65 17.91
C TYR A 75 9.80 -13.83 17.37
N ASP A 76 9.10 -12.74 17.15
CA ASP A 76 7.78 -12.71 16.52
C ASP A 76 7.80 -13.31 15.11
N CYS A 77 6.61 -13.65 14.60
CA CYS A 77 6.46 -14.22 13.27
C CYS A 77 6.92 -13.23 12.19
N ALA A 78 7.92 -13.61 11.40
CA ALA A 78 8.48 -12.77 10.34
C ALA A 78 7.54 -12.57 9.12
N ASN A 79 6.34 -13.14 9.13
CA ASN A 79 5.31 -12.90 8.12
C ASN A 79 4.55 -11.59 8.31
N GLU A 80 4.59 -11.02 9.51
CA GLU A 80 3.91 -9.78 9.86
C GLU A 80 4.85 -8.80 10.59
N SER A 81 5.86 -9.33 11.31
CA SER A 81 6.74 -8.55 12.14
C SER A 81 8.15 -8.51 11.60
N ARG A 82 8.91 -7.49 11.98
CA ARG A 82 10.35 -7.45 11.71
C ARG A 82 11.05 -8.54 12.51
N PRO A 83 12.05 -9.24 11.93
CA PRO A 83 12.92 -10.12 12.70
C PRO A 83 13.57 -9.38 13.87
N GLY A 84 13.88 -10.11 14.95
CA GLY A 84 14.54 -9.54 16.13
C GLY A 84 13.60 -8.87 17.13
N VAL A 85 12.32 -8.76 16.86
CA VAL A 85 11.33 -8.19 17.77
C VAL A 85 10.68 -9.28 18.61
N VAL A 86 10.41 -8.98 19.87
CA VAL A 86 9.69 -9.86 20.82
C VAL A 86 8.53 -9.08 21.42
N SER A 87 7.32 -9.55 21.19
CA SER A 87 6.10 -8.99 21.78
C SER A 87 5.76 -9.63 23.11
N GLU A 88 5.03 -8.89 23.96
CA GLU A 88 4.51 -9.41 25.21
C GLU A 88 3.39 -10.44 24.97
N LEU A 89 3.64 -11.70 25.35
CA LEU A 89 2.67 -12.77 25.16
C LEU A 89 1.57 -12.70 26.24
N HIS A 90 0.33 -12.65 25.81
CA HIS A 90 -0.84 -12.57 26.67
C HIS A 90 -1.66 -13.87 26.72
N HIS A 91 -2.32 -14.12 27.85
CA HIS A 91 -3.48 -15.00 27.92
C HIS A 91 -4.72 -14.26 27.38
N PRO A 92 -5.77 -14.95 26.89
CA PRO A 92 -6.96 -14.33 26.32
C PRO A 92 -7.56 -13.22 27.18
N VAL A 93 -7.69 -13.43 28.48
CA VAL A 93 -8.21 -12.44 29.44
C VAL A 93 -7.35 -11.17 29.48
N GLN A 94 -6.01 -11.31 29.47
CA GLN A 94 -5.09 -10.19 29.46
C GLN A 94 -5.15 -9.45 28.13
N ALA A 95 -5.21 -10.18 27.02
CA ALA A 95 -5.36 -9.61 25.69
C ALA A 95 -6.63 -8.77 25.57
N VAL A 96 -7.76 -9.27 26.04
CA VAL A 96 -9.03 -8.53 26.06
C VAL A 96 -8.92 -7.28 26.91
N LYS A 97 -8.34 -7.37 28.11
CA LYS A 97 -8.11 -6.19 28.98
C LYS A 97 -7.27 -5.13 28.26
N LYS A 98 -6.21 -5.57 27.57
CA LYS A 98 -5.37 -4.66 26.75
C LYS A 98 -6.18 -4.01 25.62
N VAL A 99 -7.00 -4.77 24.90
CA VAL A 99 -7.86 -4.24 23.82
C VAL A 99 -8.81 -3.17 24.36
N LEU A 100 -9.48 -3.42 25.48
CA LEU A 100 -10.41 -2.47 26.09
C LEU A 100 -9.70 -1.20 26.55
N ALA A 101 -8.50 -1.32 27.16
CA ALA A 101 -7.68 -0.18 27.56
C ALA A 101 -7.25 0.70 26.36
N VAL A 102 -6.77 0.06 25.30
CA VAL A 102 -6.39 0.75 24.06
C VAL A 102 -7.59 1.44 23.43
N ALA A 103 -8.71 0.72 23.29
CA ALA A 103 -9.92 1.27 22.69
C ALA A 103 -10.52 2.43 23.49
N ALA A 104 -10.36 2.43 24.81
CA ALA A 104 -10.77 3.54 25.68
C ALA A 104 -9.86 4.76 25.56
N THR A 105 -8.57 4.57 25.25
CA THR A 105 -7.56 5.64 25.17
C THR A 105 -7.39 6.18 23.74
N ILE A 106 -7.56 5.32 22.73
CA ILE A 106 -7.44 5.63 21.31
C ILE A 106 -8.80 5.41 20.64
N PRO A 107 -9.67 6.44 20.61
CA PRO A 107 -11.03 6.28 20.06
C PRO A 107 -11.05 5.89 18.58
N GLN A 108 -10.00 6.20 17.81
CA GLN A 108 -9.85 5.84 16.41
C GLN A 108 -9.59 4.35 16.17
N MET A 109 -9.31 3.57 17.24
CA MET A 109 -9.04 2.13 17.13
C MET A 109 -10.27 1.38 16.59
N THR A 110 -10.10 0.66 15.49
CA THR A 110 -11.21 -0.04 14.82
C THR A 110 -10.95 -1.52 14.57
N VAL A 111 -9.68 -1.94 14.48
CA VAL A 111 -9.31 -3.32 14.11
C VAL A 111 -8.36 -3.92 15.15
N LEU A 112 -8.69 -5.14 15.58
CA LEU A 112 -7.79 -6.00 16.32
C LEU A 112 -7.28 -7.13 15.41
N GLY A 113 -5.96 -7.28 15.29
CA GLY A 113 -5.30 -8.41 14.64
C GLY A 113 -4.67 -9.39 15.61
N ILE A 114 -4.72 -10.68 15.30
CA ILE A 114 -3.88 -11.70 15.90
C ILE A 114 -2.93 -12.22 14.83
N ALA A 115 -1.62 -11.93 15.00
CA ALA A 115 -0.59 -12.21 14.00
C ALA A 115 0.62 -12.98 14.57
N GLY A 116 0.56 -13.39 15.82
CA GLY A 116 1.69 -14.11 16.41
C GLY A 116 1.72 -14.10 17.93
N PRO A 117 2.92 -14.38 18.49
CA PRO A 117 4.26 -14.56 17.89
C PRO A 117 4.43 -15.83 17.07
N GLY A 118 3.54 -16.82 17.18
CA GLY A 118 3.45 -17.99 16.32
C GLY A 118 2.37 -17.86 15.25
N ASP A 119 1.52 -18.88 15.10
CA ASP A 119 0.40 -18.86 14.16
C ASP A 119 -0.94 -18.94 14.93
N PRO A 120 -1.87 -18.02 14.69
CA PRO A 120 -3.17 -17.99 15.40
C PRO A 120 -3.97 -19.28 15.27
N LEU A 121 -3.94 -19.93 14.11
CA LEU A 121 -4.69 -21.16 13.86
C LEU A 121 -3.92 -22.45 14.26
N ALA A 122 -2.66 -22.31 14.69
CA ALA A 122 -1.96 -23.33 15.46
C ALA A 122 -2.24 -23.21 16.97
N ASN A 123 -2.96 -22.16 17.39
CA ASN A 123 -3.40 -21.88 18.76
C ASN A 123 -4.89 -21.52 18.78
N PRO A 124 -5.77 -22.35 18.19
CA PRO A 124 -7.17 -21.97 17.95
C PRO A 124 -7.93 -21.68 19.24
N GLU A 125 -7.63 -22.41 20.31
CA GLU A 125 -8.29 -22.24 21.61
C GLU A 125 -8.09 -20.81 22.14
N ARG A 126 -6.86 -20.31 22.18
CA ARG A 126 -6.55 -18.96 22.64
C ARG A 126 -7.10 -17.88 21.71
N THR A 127 -6.97 -18.08 20.41
CA THR A 127 -7.44 -17.15 19.38
C THR A 127 -8.96 -16.99 19.47
N PHE A 128 -9.71 -18.08 19.45
CA PHE A 128 -11.17 -18.02 19.47
C PHE A 128 -11.73 -17.65 20.85
N GLU A 129 -11.06 -18.00 21.95
CA GLU A 129 -11.44 -17.50 23.27
C GLU A 129 -11.33 -15.97 23.33
N THR A 130 -10.23 -15.40 22.84
CA THR A 130 -10.08 -13.94 22.74
C THR A 130 -11.20 -13.32 21.92
N PHE A 131 -11.54 -13.89 20.77
CA PHE A 131 -12.61 -13.39 19.91
C PHE A 131 -14.00 -13.47 20.55
N ARG A 132 -14.32 -14.57 21.22
CA ARG A 132 -15.60 -14.71 21.93
C ARG A 132 -15.76 -13.67 23.04
N MET A 133 -14.72 -13.46 23.83
CA MET A 133 -14.75 -12.45 24.90
C MET A 133 -14.91 -11.03 24.33
N LEU A 134 -14.27 -10.72 23.19
CA LEU A 134 -14.41 -9.42 22.54
C LEU A 134 -15.79 -9.24 21.91
N ALA A 135 -16.37 -10.28 21.34
CA ALA A 135 -17.73 -10.21 20.79
C ALA A 135 -18.77 -9.82 21.86
N GLU A 136 -18.53 -10.17 23.13
CA GLU A 136 -19.38 -9.78 24.25
C GLU A 136 -19.08 -8.38 24.78
N GLN A 137 -17.81 -7.96 24.82
CA GLN A 137 -17.37 -6.75 25.51
C GLN A 137 -17.13 -5.56 24.58
N ALA A 138 -16.76 -5.80 23.33
CA ALA A 138 -16.43 -4.79 22.33
C ALA A 138 -16.84 -5.25 20.91
N PRO A 139 -18.14 -5.47 20.65
CA PRO A 139 -18.64 -6.04 19.39
C PRO A 139 -18.40 -5.15 18.16
N ASP A 140 -18.11 -3.88 18.37
CA ASP A 140 -17.79 -2.89 17.33
C ASP A 140 -16.37 -3.04 16.77
N ILE A 141 -15.48 -3.72 17.48
CA ILE A 141 -14.11 -3.94 17.04
C ILE A 141 -14.09 -5.05 15.98
N LYS A 142 -13.56 -4.72 14.80
CA LYS A 142 -13.32 -5.67 13.72
C LYS A 142 -12.15 -6.57 14.08
N LEU A 143 -12.27 -7.84 13.72
CA LEU A 143 -11.26 -8.84 14.02
C LEU A 143 -10.50 -9.24 12.75
N CYS A 144 -9.21 -9.51 12.90
CA CYS A 144 -8.32 -9.94 11.84
C CYS A 144 -7.42 -11.09 12.31
N VAL A 145 -7.12 -12.00 11.39
CA VAL A 145 -6.17 -13.10 11.61
C VAL A 145 -5.12 -13.09 10.51
N SER A 146 -3.85 -13.22 10.90
CA SER A 146 -2.77 -13.48 9.96
C SER A 146 -2.19 -14.88 10.23
N THR A 147 -2.26 -15.77 9.25
CA THR A 147 -1.92 -17.18 9.38
C THR A 147 -1.03 -17.67 8.24
N ASN A 148 -0.26 -18.72 8.51
CA ASN A 148 0.46 -19.46 7.47
C ASN A 148 -0.46 -20.33 6.58
N GLY A 149 -1.72 -20.49 6.96
CA GLY A 149 -2.74 -21.19 6.18
C GLY A 149 -2.79 -22.71 6.35
N LEU A 150 -1.85 -23.35 7.05
CA LEU A 150 -1.82 -24.81 7.16
C LEU A 150 -3.09 -25.39 7.81
N SER A 151 -3.56 -24.77 8.90
CA SER A 151 -4.77 -25.20 9.61
C SER A 151 -6.02 -24.41 9.19
N LEU A 152 -5.92 -23.50 8.23
CA LEU A 152 -7.00 -22.58 7.88
C LEU A 152 -8.29 -23.29 7.46
N PRO A 153 -8.30 -24.33 6.58
CA PRO A 153 -9.53 -25.00 6.16
C PRO A 153 -10.36 -25.59 7.32
N ASP A 154 -9.69 -25.99 8.39
CA ASP A 154 -10.36 -26.61 9.55
C ASP A 154 -11.08 -25.58 10.45
N HIS A 155 -10.79 -24.27 10.27
CA HIS A 155 -11.28 -23.19 11.14
C HIS A 155 -12.13 -22.14 10.43
N ILE A 156 -12.42 -22.29 9.12
CA ILE A 156 -13.19 -21.30 8.36
C ILE A 156 -14.59 -21.07 8.93
N ASP A 157 -15.29 -22.11 9.34
CA ASP A 157 -16.66 -21.98 9.87
C ASP A 157 -16.67 -21.30 11.24
N GLU A 158 -15.63 -21.49 12.05
CA GLU A 158 -15.49 -20.76 13.32
C GLU A 158 -15.12 -19.30 13.09
N LEU A 159 -14.18 -19.01 12.19
CA LEU A 159 -13.83 -17.65 11.80
C LEU A 159 -15.05 -16.85 11.32
N ALA A 160 -15.89 -17.47 10.48
CA ALA A 160 -17.10 -16.83 9.93
C ALA A 160 -18.19 -16.51 10.98
N ARG A 161 -18.10 -17.03 12.21
CA ARG A 161 -19.01 -16.70 13.31
C ARG A 161 -18.65 -15.42 14.06
N HIS A 162 -17.46 -14.91 13.82
CA HIS A 162 -16.94 -13.70 14.46
C HIS A 162 -17.03 -12.48 13.56
N ASN A 163 -16.83 -11.29 14.10
CA ASN A 163 -16.79 -10.03 13.36
C ASN A 163 -15.47 -9.91 12.57
N ILE A 164 -15.21 -10.88 11.66
CA ILE A 164 -14.02 -10.94 10.82
C ILE A 164 -14.38 -10.45 9.42
N ASP A 165 -13.79 -9.34 9.02
CA ASP A 165 -13.94 -8.81 7.67
C ASP A 165 -12.87 -9.35 6.72
N HIS A 166 -11.68 -9.68 7.22
CA HIS A 166 -10.56 -10.14 6.40
C HIS A 166 -9.63 -11.10 7.14
N VAL A 167 -8.95 -11.93 6.36
CA VAL A 167 -7.90 -12.85 6.81
C VAL A 167 -6.66 -12.65 5.93
N THR A 168 -5.51 -12.56 6.56
CA THR A 168 -4.23 -12.56 5.86
C THR A 168 -3.65 -13.97 5.83
N ILE A 169 -3.28 -14.45 4.65
CA ILE A 169 -2.61 -15.74 4.46
C ILE A 169 -1.19 -15.47 3.94
N THR A 170 -0.17 -16.05 4.56
CA THR A 170 1.19 -15.97 4.03
C THR A 170 1.40 -17.09 2.99
N ILE A 171 1.55 -16.69 1.72
CA ILE A 171 1.78 -17.60 0.58
C ILE A 171 3.04 -17.16 -0.14
N ASN A 172 4.16 -17.86 0.08
CA ASN A 172 5.46 -17.52 -0.53
C ASN A 172 5.73 -18.27 -1.84
N CYS A 173 4.93 -19.27 -2.17
CA CYS A 173 5.06 -20.09 -3.35
C CYS A 173 3.77 -20.86 -3.63
N VAL A 174 3.63 -21.31 -4.86
CA VAL A 174 2.57 -22.24 -5.35
C VAL A 174 3.17 -23.52 -5.97
N ASP A 175 4.52 -23.59 -6.04
CA ASP A 175 5.28 -24.76 -6.45
C ASP A 175 5.92 -25.44 -5.22
N PRO A 176 5.68 -26.76 -4.99
CA PRO A 176 6.27 -27.50 -3.88
C PRO A 176 7.80 -27.57 -3.89
N ASP A 177 8.45 -27.48 -5.05
CA ASP A 177 9.91 -27.48 -5.14
C ASP A 177 10.49 -26.16 -4.65
N VAL A 178 9.88 -25.02 -4.96
CA VAL A 178 10.20 -23.72 -4.38
C VAL A 178 9.89 -23.73 -2.87
N GLY A 179 8.74 -24.29 -2.49
CA GLY A 179 8.33 -24.39 -1.08
C GLY A 179 9.28 -25.21 -0.22
N ALA A 180 9.89 -26.26 -0.76
CA ALA A 180 10.88 -27.08 -0.06
C ALA A 180 12.16 -26.30 0.32
N LEU A 181 12.49 -25.24 -0.43
CA LEU A 181 13.61 -24.34 -0.12
C LEU A 181 13.26 -23.35 0.98
N ILE A 182 11.98 -23.04 1.19
CA ILE A 182 11.50 -22.06 2.17
C ILE A 182 11.11 -22.70 3.49
N TYR A 183 10.45 -23.85 3.43
CA TYR A 183 9.84 -24.53 4.57
C TYR A 183 10.55 -25.87 4.86
N PRO A 184 11.49 -25.92 5.81
CA PRO A 184 12.20 -27.16 6.11
C PRO A 184 11.29 -28.27 6.66
N TRP A 185 10.19 -27.90 7.33
CA TRP A 185 9.18 -28.85 7.81
C TRP A 185 7.87 -28.15 8.15
N ILE A 186 6.80 -28.95 8.10
CA ILE A 186 5.50 -28.65 8.67
C ILE A 186 5.12 -29.72 9.71
N PHE A 187 4.23 -29.34 10.66
CA PHE A 187 3.63 -30.30 11.58
C PHE A 187 2.16 -30.49 11.20
N TRP A 188 1.87 -31.67 10.60
CA TRP A 188 0.58 -32.00 10.04
C TRP A 188 0.10 -33.35 10.54
N LYS A 189 -1.15 -33.42 11.04
CA LYS A 189 -1.76 -34.65 11.56
C LYS A 189 -0.83 -35.42 12.52
N ASN A 190 -0.27 -34.69 13.51
CA ASN A 190 0.66 -35.22 14.53
C ASN A 190 1.99 -35.77 13.97
N LYS A 191 2.38 -35.40 12.76
CA LYS A 191 3.65 -35.80 12.14
C LYS A 191 4.42 -34.59 11.65
N ARG A 192 5.75 -34.64 11.78
CA ARG A 192 6.64 -33.69 11.13
C ARG A 192 6.95 -34.18 9.73
N ILE A 193 6.49 -33.41 8.73
CA ILE A 193 6.69 -33.70 7.30
C ILE A 193 7.68 -32.68 6.76
N LYS A 194 8.67 -33.15 5.97
CA LYS A 194 9.79 -32.33 5.51
C LYS A 194 9.77 -32.19 3.98
N GLY A 195 10.53 -31.15 3.53
CA GLY A 195 10.83 -30.94 2.12
C GLY A 195 9.60 -30.80 1.25
N ARG A 196 9.68 -31.32 0.03
CA ARG A 196 8.66 -31.17 -1.02
C ARG A 196 7.27 -31.68 -0.60
N GLU A 197 7.19 -32.80 0.12
CA GLU A 197 5.90 -33.34 0.60
C GLU A 197 5.24 -32.39 1.59
N GLY A 198 6.01 -31.84 2.56
CA GLY A 198 5.48 -30.84 3.50
C GLY A 198 5.04 -29.57 2.81
N ALA A 199 5.82 -29.07 1.87
CA ALA A 199 5.49 -27.90 1.06
C ALA A 199 4.22 -28.10 0.23
N ALA A 200 4.04 -29.28 -0.39
CA ALA A 200 2.84 -29.59 -1.17
C ALA A 200 1.56 -29.56 -0.32
N ILE A 201 1.61 -30.14 0.88
CA ILE A 201 0.48 -30.11 1.83
C ILE A 201 0.17 -28.66 2.26
N LEU A 202 1.20 -27.87 2.59
CA LEU A 202 1.00 -26.47 2.98
C LEU A 202 0.33 -25.67 1.86
N ILE A 203 0.82 -25.76 0.64
CA ILE A 203 0.27 -25.11 -0.54
C ILE A 203 -1.19 -25.52 -0.77
N GLU A 204 -1.49 -26.83 -0.71
CA GLU A 204 -2.86 -27.33 -0.85
C GLU A 204 -3.80 -26.71 0.18
N GLN A 205 -3.41 -26.68 1.47
CA GLN A 205 -4.22 -26.11 2.54
C GLN A 205 -4.41 -24.59 2.38
N GLN A 206 -3.36 -23.88 1.97
CA GLN A 206 -3.41 -22.43 1.69
C GLN A 206 -4.41 -22.13 0.56
N GLN A 207 -4.30 -22.80 -0.55
CA GLN A 207 -5.17 -22.61 -1.72
C GLN A 207 -6.63 -22.96 -1.39
N LYS A 208 -6.87 -24.08 -0.71
CA LYS A 208 -8.18 -24.49 -0.24
C LYS A 208 -8.78 -23.47 0.74
N GLY A 209 -8.00 -23.04 1.73
CA GLY A 209 -8.44 -22.06 2.72
C GLY A 209 -8.81 -20.72 2.09
N LEU A 210 -8.02 -20.25 1.10
CA LEU A 210 -8.30 -19.04 0.36
C LEU A 210 -9.66 -19.12 -0.35
N GLU A 211 -9.89 -20.18 -1.12
CA GLU A 211 -11.17 -20.39 -1.84
C GLU A 211 -12.37 -20.47 -0.88
N MET A 212 -12.21 -21.14 0.26
CA MET A 212 -13.26 -21.24 1.28
C MET A 212 -13.57 -19.88 1.93
N LEU A 213 -12.57 -19.04 2.22
CA LEU A 213 -12.78 -17.68 2.74
C LEU A 213 -13.53 -16.81 1.74
N VAL A 214 -13.11 -16.82 0.48
CA VAL A 214 -13.77 -16.07 -0.60
C VAL A 214 -15.23 -16.51 -0.75
N ALA A 215 -15.50 -17.82 -0.70
CA ALA A 215 -16.88 -18.35 -0.76
C ALA A 215 -17.74 -17.88 0.44
N LYS A 216 -17.13 -17.55 1.59
CA LYS A 216 -17.82 -16.98 2.77
C LYS A 216 -17.96 -15.45 2.70
N GLY A 217 -17.45 -14.79 1.67
CA GLY A 217 -17.44 -13.33 1.55
C GLY A 217 -16.47 -12.64 2.52
N ILE A 218 -15.42 -13.34 2.95
CA ILE A 218 -14.34 -12.79 3.77
C ILE A 218 -13.23 -12.33 2.83
N LEU A 219 -12.76 -11.09 3.01
CA LEU A 219 -11.65 -10.54 2.22
C LEU A 219 -10.35 -11.29 2.52
N VAL A 220 -9.61 -11.64 1.48
CA VAL A 220 -8.32 -12.30 1.63
C VAL A 220 -7.19 -11.38 1.20
N LYS A 221 -6.29 -11.09 2.13
CA LYS A 221 -4.98 -10.51 1.85
C LYS A 221 -3.94 -11.63 1.82
N VAL A 222 -3.07 -11.60 0.82
CA VAL A 222 -1.92 -12.50 0.76
C VAL A 222 -0.66 -11.73 1.10
N ASN A 223 0.13 -12.22 2.04
CA ASN A 223 1.48 -11.76 2.31
C ASN A 223 2.49 -12.71 1.65
N SER A 224 3.52 -12.17 1.03
CA SER A 224 4.66 -12.95 0.52
C SER A 224 5.97 -12.28 0.90
N VAL A 225 6.93 -13.06 1.36
CA VAL A 225 8.30 -12.58 1.59
C VAL A 225 9.11 -12.82 0.32
N MET A 226 9.65 -11.75 -0.28
CA MET A 226 10.54 -11.85 -1.43
C MET A 226 11.93 -12.34 -1.00
N ILE A 227 12.33 -13.51 -1.46
CA ILE A 227 13.57 -14.18 -1.12
C ILE A 227 14.41 -14.30 -2.40
N PRO A 228 15.41 -13.40 -2.62
CA PRO A 228 16.22 -13.39 -3.84
C PRO A 228 16.90 -14.73 -4.10
N GLY A 229 16.79 -15.22 -5.33
CA GLY A 229 17.33 -16.50 -5.77
C GLY A 229 16.54 -17.74 -5.33
N VAL A 230 15.41 -17.55 -4.62
CA VAL A 230 14.52 -18.65 -4.19
C VAL A 230 13.14 -18.51 -4.80
N ASN A 231 12.42 -17.39 -4.53
CA ASN A 231 11.06 -17.19 -5.04
C ASN A 231 10.86 -15.86 -5.77
N ASP A 232 11.88 -15.03 -5.91
CA ASP A 232 11.83 -13.73 -6.59
C ASP A 232 11.24 -13.82 -8.00
N LYS A 233 11.59 -14.87 -8.76
CA LYS A 233 11.06 -15.12 -10.12
C LYS A 233 9.72 -15.87 -10.13
N HIS A 234 9.24 -16.29 -8.97
CA HIS A 234 8.03 -17.09 -8.82
C HIS A 234 6.84 -16.29 -8.25
N LEU A 235 7.11 -15.16 -7.59
CA LEU A 235 6.07 -14.38 -6.91
C LEU A 235 5.05 -13.74 -7.86
N ALA A 236 5.42 -13.43 -9.11
CA ALA A 236 4.47 -13.00 -10.12
C ALA A 236 3.43 -14.10 -10.44
N GLU A 237 3.86 -15.35 -10.50
CA GLU A 237 2.95 -16.50 -10.66
C GLU A 237 2.06 -16.67 -9.42
N VAL A 238 2.61 -16.53 -8.21
CA VAL A 238 1.82 -16.53 -6.97
C VAL A 238 0.73 -15.47 -7.05
N SER A 239 1.09 -14.23 -7.42
CA SER A 239 0.15 -13.11 -7.56
C SER A 239 -1.02 -13.46 -8.49
N ARG A 240 -0.71 -13.97 -9.69
CA ARG A 240 -1.70 -14.38 -10.69
C ARG A 240 -2.63 -15.48 -10.17
N ILE A 241 -2.08 -16.52 -9.51
CA ILE A 241 -2.87 -17.64 -9.01
C ILE A 241 -3.79 -17.24 -7.86
N VAL A 242 -3.28 -16.48 -6.88
CA VAL A 242 -4.10 -16.05 -5.74
C VAL A 242 -5.19 -15.06 -6.16
N LYS A 243 -4.92 -14.21 -7.17
CA LYS A 243 -5.94 -13.35 -7.79
C LYS A 243 -7.04 -14.16 -8.44
N ALA A 244 -6.67 -15.14 -9.24
CA ALA A 244 -7.65 -16.01 -9.93
C ALA A 244 -8.56 -16.77 -8.94
N LYS A 245 -8.10 -16.99 -7.70
CA LYS A 245 -8.86 -17.61 -6.62
C LYS A 245 -9.63 -16.60 -5.74
N GLY A 246 -9.58 -15.32 -6.07
CA GLY A 246 -10.36 -14.28 -5.41
C GLY A 246 -9.65 -13.56 -4.26
N ALA A 247 -8.33 -13.67 -4.11
CA ALA A 247 -7.60 -12.81 -3.20
C ALA A 247 -7.77 -11.35 -3.62
N PHE A 248 -8.02 -10.49 -2.64
CA PHE A 248 -8.27 -9.07 -2.88
C PHE A 248 -6.99 -8.23 -2.94
N LEU A 249 -6.03 -8.52 -2.07
CA LEU A 249 -4.83 -7.71 -1.89
C LEU A 249 -3.60 -8.60 -1.75
N HIS A 250 -2.51 -8.26 -2.44
CA HIS A 250 -1.22 -8.91 -2.27
C HIS A 250 -0.19 -7.92 -1.71
N ASN A 251 0.54 -8.35 -0.70
CA ASN A 251 1.60 -7.61 -0.03
C ASN A 251 2.92 -8.37 -0.18
N VAL A 252 3.81 -7.87 -1.01
CA VAL A 252 5.16 -8.43 -1.16
C VAL A 252 6.11 -7.66 -0.26
N MET A 253 6.67 -8.34 0.73
CA MET A 253 7.58 -7.79 1.74
C MET A 253 9.02 -8.22 1.47
N PRO A 254 10.01 -7.39 1.80
CA PRO A 254 11.40 -7.80 1.67
C PRO A 254 11.79 -8.86 2.70
N LEU A 255 12.64 -9.81 2.30
CA LEU A 255 13.37 -10.65 3.24
C LEU A 255 14.31 -9.77 4.08
N ILE A 256 14.22 -9.90 5.39
CA ILE A 256 15.16 -9.33 6.35
C ILE A 256 16.03 -10.47 6.87
N SER A 257 17.34 -10.43 6.58
CA SER A 257 18.23 -11.58 6.77
C SER A 257 19.57 -11.24 7.44
N GLU A 258 19.56 -10.24 8.33
CA GLU A 258 20.74 -9.96 9.17
C GLU A 258 21.08 -11.18 10.02
N ALA A 259 22.37 -11.55 10.04
CA ALA A 259 22.87 -12.75 10.74
C ALA A 259 22.55 -12.75 12.24
N GLU A 260 22.48 -11.56 12.85
CA GLU A 260 22.18 -11.36 14.28
C GLU A 260 20.77 -11.85 14.67
N HIS A 261 19.84 -11.90 13.73
CA HIS A 261 18.50 -12.44 13.95
C HIS A 261 18.49 -13.98 14.03
N GLY A 262 19.61 -14.65 13.67
CA GLY A 262 19.76 -16.11 13.80
C GLY A 262 18.76 -16.91 12.97
N THR A 263 18.26 -16.37 11.88
CA THR A 263 17.46 -17.11 10.90
C THR A 263 18.37 -17.97 10.03
N PHE A 264 17.86 -19.06 9.44
CA PHE A 264 18.68 -19.91 8.56
C PHE A 264 19.25 -19.11 7.39
N TYR A 265 18.44 -18.30 6.73
CA TYR A 265 18.91 -17.48 5.60
C TYR A 265 19.93 -16.42 6.04
N GLY A 266 19.73 -15.75 7.18
CA GLY A 266 20.70 -14.80 7.71
C GLY A 266 22.05 -15.45 8.04
N MET A 267 22.01 -16.61 8.69
CA MET A 267 23.24 -17.36 9.05
C MET A 267 23.96 -17.96 7.84
N THR A 268 23.27 -18.24 6.74
CA THR A 268 23.87 -18.75 5.50
C THR A 268 24.28 -17.64 4.54
N GLY A 269 24.10 -16.38 4.91
CA GLY A 269 24.53 -15.23 4.12
C GLY A 269 23.61 -14.89 2.93
N LEU A 270 22.37 -15.39 2.92
CA LEU A 270 21.40 -15.00 1.90
C LEU A 270 20.97 -13.55 2.16
N ARG A 271 21.18 -12.68 1.16
CA ARG A 271 20.79 -11.26 1.26
C ARG A 271 19.28 -11.06 1.08
N GLY A 272 18.77 -9.97 1.64
CA GLY A 272 17.47 -9.42 1.26
C GLY A 272 17.47 -8.80 -0.14
N PRO A 273 16.30 -8.48 -0.71
CA PRO A 273 16.21 -7.74 -1.95
C PRO A 273 16.66 -6.29 -1.76
N THR A 274 17.12 -5.65 -2.85
CA THR A 274 17.24 -4.20 -2.90
C THR A 274 15.86 -3.56 -3.03
N ASN A 275 15.76 -2.25 -2.75
CA ASN A 275 14.50 -1.52 -2.95
C ASN A 275 14.05 -1.56 -4.43
N GLU A 276 14.99 -1.50 -5.37
CA GLU A 276 14.73 -1.56 -6.80
C GLU A 276 14.20 -2.94 -7.23
N GLU A 277 14.81 -4.03 -6.73
CA GLU A 277 14.35 -5.40 -6.99
C GLU A 277 12.93 -5.61 -6.45
N LEU A 278 12.66 -5.12 -5.23
CA LEU A 278 11.34 -5.22 -4.61
C LEU A 278 10.29 -4.42 -5.39
N GLN A 279 10.59 -3.19 -5.76
CA GLN A 279 9.69 -2.33 -6.52
C GLN A 279 9.40 -2.92 -7.90
N THR A 280 10.43 -3.40 -8.61
CA THR A 280 10.26 -4.05 -9.92
C THR A 280 9.30 -5.24 -9.83
N LEU A 281 9.47 -6.10 -8.82
CA LEU A 281 8.58 -7.24 -8.63
C LEU A 281 7.16 -6.80 -8.25
N GLN A 282 7.01 -5.79 -7.39
CA GLN A 282 5.69 -5.24 -7.05
C GLN A 282 4.99 -4.65 -8.27
N ASP A 283 5.72 -4.00 -9.16
CA ASP A 283 5.19 -3.45 -10.42
C ASP A 283 4.77 -4.57 -11.38
N GLU A 284 5.56 -5.64 -11.49
CA GLU A 284 5.20 -6.83 -12.27
C GLU A 284 3.91 -7.48 -11.73
N CYS A 285 3.77 -7.62 -10.41
CA CYS A 285 2.58 -8.17 -9.78
C CYS A 285 1.35 -7.27 -9.94
N SER A 286 1.52 -5.94 -10.02
CA SER A 286 0.42 -4.97 -10.04
C SER A 286 -0.42 -4.99 -11.33
N GLY A 287 0.09 -5.58 -12.43
CA GLY A 287 -0.67 -5.74 -13.67
C GLY A 287 -1.95 -6.56 -13.50
N ASP A 288 -1.97 -7.51 -12.58
CA ASP A 288 -3.08 -8.44 -12.36
C ASP A 288 -3.71 -8.33 -10.96
N MET A 289 -3.05 -7.68 -9.98
CA MET A 289 -3.42 -7.75 -8.57
C MET A 289 -3.32 -6.39 -7.87
N ASN A 290 -4.25 -6.11 -6.95
CA ASN A 290 -4.13 -4.97 -6.05
C ASN A 290 -2.92 -5.17 -5.12
N MET A 291 -1.96 -4.25 -5.16
CA MET A 291 -0.72 -4.35 -4.39
C MET A 291 -0.76 -3.44 -3.17
N MET A 292 -0.41 -3.98 -2.00
CA MET A 292 -0.19 -3.18 -0.80
C MET A 292 1.26 -2.67 -0.77
N ARG A 293 1.45 -1.35 -0.96
CA ARG A 293 2.79 -0.72 -0.97
C ARG A 293 3.13 0.03 0.33
N HIS A 294 2.14 0.23 1.21
CA HIS A 294 2.26 1.00 2.46
C HIS A 294 2.48 0.13 3.71
N CYS A 295 2.77 -1.17 3.55
CA CYS A 295 3.01 -2.06 4.68
C CYS A 295 4.24 -1.62 5.50
N ARG A 296 4.11 -1.57 6.84
CA ARG A 296 5.17 -1.16 7.77
C ARG A 296 5.68 -2.31 8.65
N GLN A 297 5.28 -3.56 8.36
CA GLN A 297 5.65 -4.73 9.16
C GLN A 297 5.48 -4.50 10.66
N CYS A 298 4.21 -4.47 11.09
CA CYS A 298 3.84 -4.20 12.49
C CYS A 298 4.37 -5.32 13.42
N ARG A 299 4.61 -4.97 14.69
CA ARG A 299 4.87 -5.98 15.74
C ARG A 299 3.60 -6.78 16.02
N ALA A 300 3.75 -7.99 16.62
CA ALA A 300 2.61 -8.82 17.00
C ALA A 300 1.79 -8.25 18.17
N ASP A 301 2.20 -7.13 18.74
CA ASP A 301 1.49 -6.35 19.77
C ASP A 301 1.44 -4.84 19.46
N ALA A 302 1.61 -4.44 18.18
CA ALA A 302 1.62 -3.05 17.76
C ALA A 302 0.28 -2.34 18.02
N VAL A 303 0.34 -1.05 18.37
CA VAL A 303 -0.82 -0.21 18.71
C VAL A 303 -0.68 1.17 18.05
N GLY A 304 -1.73 1.67 17.39
CA GLY A 304 -1.80 3.03 16.86
C GLY A 304 -2.17 3.13 15.39
N LEU A 305 -1.98 4.28 14.78
CA LEU A 305 -2.13 4.49 13.33
C LEU A 305 -1.08 3.68 12.58
N LEU A 306 -1.29 3.43 11.30
CA LEU A 306 -0.33 2.70 10.48
C LEU A 306 1.00 3.49 10.41
N GLY A 307 2.09 2.85 10.85
CA GLY A 307 3.41 3.50 11.01
C GLY A 307 3.72 3.97 12.43
N GLU A 308 2.71 4.05 13.32
CA GLU A 308 2.91 4.29 14.76
C GLU A 308 2.96 2.96 15.51
N ASP A 309 3.70 2.97 16.61
CA ASP A 309 3.66 1.90 17.62
C ASP A 309 3.68 2.49 19.02
N ARG A 310 2.52 2.59 19.63
CA ARG A 310 2.30 3.05 20.99
C ARG A 310 2.21 1.90 21.99
N GLY A 311 2.69 0.72 21.62
CA GLY A 311 2.61 -0.49 22.45
C GLY A 311 3.18 -0.31 23.86
N ASP A 312 4.23 0.50 23.99
CA ASP A 312 4.86 0.78 25.29
C ASP A 312 3.97 1.55 26.27
N GLU A 313 2.93 2.25 25.79
CA GLU A 313 1.94 2.90 26.66
C GLU A 313 0.98 1.89 27.31
N PHE A 314 0.85 0.70 26.74
CA PHE A 314 -0.14 -0.32 27.08
C PHE A 314 0.50 -1.66 27.50
N THR A 315 1.58 -1.61 28.27
CA THR A 315 2.10 -2.81 28.96
C THR A 315 1.15 -3.24 30.07
N MET A 316 1.12 -4.53 30.42
CA MET A 316 0.16 -5.03 31.42
C MET A 316 0.27 -4.30 32.74
N ASP A 317 1.48 -3.97 33.22
CA ASP A 317 1.71 -3.22 34.46
C ASP A 317 1.05 -1.83 34.45
N LYS A 318 1.05 -1.16 33.30
CA LYS A 318 0.39 0.15 33.10
C LYS A 318 -1.13 0.00 33.02
N ILE A 319 -1.60 -1.00 32.27
CA ILE A 319 -3.04 -1.29 32.12
C ILE A 319 -3.70 -1.63 33.46
N GLU A 320 -3.00 -2.30 34.37
CA GLU A 320 -3.50 -2.63 35.69
C GLU A 320 -3.77 -1.40 36.57
N GLN A 321 -3.11 -0.29 36.25
CA GLN A 321 -3.25 1.01 36.93
C GLN A 321 -4.28 1.93 36.27
N MET A 322 -4.82 1.57 35.09
CA MET A 322 -5.80 2.36 34.37
C MET A 322 -7.20 2.13 34.94
N ASP A 323 -7.91 3.24 35.19
CA ASP A 323 -9.37 3.18 35.46
C ASP A 323 -10.10 3.29 34.10
N ILE A 324 -10.68 2.19 33.66
CA ILE A 324 -11.31 2.07 32.34
C ILE A 324 -12.82 2.02 32.48
N ASN A 325 -13.49 3.12 32.14
CA ASN A 325 -14.94 3.15 31.93
C ASN A 325 -15.26 2.82 30.47
N TYR A 326 -15.27 1.55 30.13
CA TYR A 326 -15.47 1.11 28.75
C TYR A 326 -16.84 1.48 28.16
N PRO A 327 -17.99 1.42 28.87
CA PRO A 327 -19.27 1.89 28.34
C PRO A 327 -19.28 3.35 27.90
N GLU A 328 -18.55 4.22 28.58
CA GLU A 328 -18.40 5.63 28.20
C GLU A 328 -17.42 5.79 27.01
N ALA A 329 -16.33 5.05 27.05
CA ALA A 329 -15.38 4.98 25.95
C ALA A 329 -16.04 4.52 24.63
N MET A 330 -16.96 3.56 24.68
CA MET A 330 -17.75 3.09 23.54
C MET A 330 -18.57 4.21 22.89
N LYS A 331 -19.19 5.09 23.69
CA LYS A 331 -19.96 6.22 23.17
C LYS A 331 -19.03 7.21 22.46
N MET A 332 -17.93 7.57 23.10
CA MET A 332 -16.93 8.48 22.51
C MET A 332 -16.35 7.91 21.21
N ARG A 333 -16.05 6.60 21.17
CA ARG A 333 -15.58 5.94 19.94
C ARG A 333 -16.60 5.99 18.82
N ALA A 334 -17.88 5.73 19.12
CA ALA A 334 -18.95 5.81 18.13
C ALA A 334 -19.06 7.22 17.53
N GLU A 335 -18.95 8.27 18.36
CA GLU A 335 -18.97 9.67 17.91
C GLU A 335 -17.74 9.98 17.01
N VAL A 336 -16.54 9.56 17.42
CA VAL A 336 -15.32 9.77 16.65
C VAL A 336 -15.38 9.01 15.32
N HIS A 337 -15.80 7.74 15.31
CA HIS A 337 -15.95 6.96 14.09
C HIS A 337 -16.99 7.54 13.15
N ALA A 338 -18.12 8.06 13.67
CA ALA A 338 -19.13 8.74 12.86
C ALA A 338 -18.56 9.99 12.18
N ALA A 339 -17.82 10.82 12.93
CA ALA A 339 -17.20 12.03 12.38
C ALA A 339 -16.14 11.70 11.31
N ILE A 340 -15.32 10.67 11.53
CA ILE A 340 -14.34 10.22 10.52
C ILE A 340 -15.04 9.72 9.26
N ASN A 341 -16.10 8.91 9.41
CA ASN A 341 -16.84 8.37 8.28
C ASN A 341 -17.53 9.49 7.48
N GLU A 342 -18.09 10.52 8.14
CA GLU A 342 -18.66 11.68 7.48
C GLU A 342 -17.60 12.47 6.70
N GLU A 343 -16.42 12.65 7.27
CA GLU A 343 -15.30 13.32 6.57
C GLU A 343 -14.84 12.52 5.35
N LEU A 344 -14.63 11.20 5.49
CA LEU A 344 -14.23 10.34 4.38
C LEU A 344 -15.30 10.32 3.27
N GLU A 345 -16.58 10.24 3.64
CA GLU A 345 -17.67 10.27 2.66
C GLU A 345 -17.75 11.62 1.95
N SER A 346 -17.58 12.72 2.68
CA SER A 346 -17.57 14.06 2.05
C SER A 346 -16.43 14.20 1.03
N LYS A 347 -15.24 13.65 1.32
CA LYS A 347 -14.12 13.62 0.39
C LYS A 347 -14.41 12.77 -0.85
N ARG A 348 -15.05 11.59 -0.66
CA ARG A 348 -15.47 10.72 -1.78
C ARG A 348 -16.50 11.40 -2.66
N VAL A 349 -17.53 12.00 -2.06
CA VAL A 349 -18.57 12.74 -2.80
C VAL A 349 -17.94 13.90 -3.58
N ALA A 350 -17.02 14.66 -2.96
CA ALA A 350 -16.31 15.74 -3.65
C ALA A 350 -15.47 15.22 -4.82
N LYS A 351 -14.75 14.11 -4.65
CA LYS A 351 -13.98 13.45 -5.71
C LYS A 351 -14.87 12.94 -6.83
N ASN A 352 -15.95 12.23 -6.50
CA ASN A 352 -16.91 11.70 -7.47
C ASN A 352 -17.68 12.81 -8.20
N THR A 353 -18.04 13.90 -7.50
CA THR A 353 -18.68 15.06 -8.12
C THR A 353 -17.73 15.74 -9.09
N LYS A 354 -16.45 15.85 -8.74
CA LYS A 354 -15.41 16.40 -9.62
C LYS A 354 -15.25 15.53 -10.88
N VAL A 355 -15.20 14.21 -10.72
CA VAL A 355 -15.14 13.24 -11.84
C VAL A 355 -16.43 13.27 -12.68
N GLN A 356 -17.61 13.36 -12.07
CA GLN A 356 -18.89 13.45 -12.82
C GLN A 356 -19.06 14.79 -13.54
N LEU A 357 -18.65 15.91 -12.94
CA LEU A 357 -18.66 17.21 -13.60
C LEU A 357 -17.76 17.19 -14.83
N VAL A 358 -16.55 16.62 -14.69
CA VAL A 358 -15.62 16.40 -15.78
C VAL A 358 -16.24 15.53 -16.89
N SER A 359 -16.89 14.41 -16.53
CA SER A 359 -17.51 13.50 -17.50
C SER A 359 -18.78 14.09 -18.17
N ILE A 360 -19.55 14.93 -17.48
CA ILE A 360 -20.76 15.57 -18.03
C ILE A 360 -20.40 16.76 -18.92
N GLU A 361 -19.37 17.52 -18.57
CA GLU A 361 -18.87 18.60 -19.43
C GLU A 361 -18.19 18.04 -20.69
N SER A 362 -17.43 16.97 -20.58
CA SER A 362 -16.83 16.28 -21.74
C SER A 362 -17.87 15.63 -22.67
N SER A 363 -19.04 15.24 -22.15
CA SER A 363 -20.12 14.67 -22.98
C SER A 363 -21.03 15.72 -23.65
N LYS A 364 -21.06 16.94 -23.13
CA LYS A 364 -21.90 18.04 -23.67
C LYS A 364 -21.23 18.90 -24.72
N GLN A 365 -19.89 18.88 -24.78
CA GLN A 365 -19.11 19.64 -25.78
C GLN A 365 -18.07 18.74 -26.45
N ARG A 366 -18.50 17.83 -27.32
CA ARG A 366 -17.63 17.31 -28.39
C ARG A 366 -17.41 18.41 -29.44
N MET A 367 -16.82 19.54 -29.05
CA MET A 367 -16.11 20.38 -29.96
C MET A 367 -14.73 19.77 -30.17
N GLU A 368 -14.28 19.68 -31.41
CA GLU A 368 -12.96 19.18 -31.79
C GLU A 368 -11.88 20.00 -31.08
N THR A 369 -11.39 19.49 -29.95
CA THR A 369 -10.23 20.04 -29.23
C THR A 369 -8.98 19.48 -29.86
N ARG A 370 -7.98 20.36 -30.09
CA ARG A 370 -6.70 19.93 -30.63
C ARG A 370 -5.86 19.18 -29.59
N ALA A 371 -5.01 18.27 -30.06
CA ALA A 371 -4.01 17.64 -29.22
C ALA A 371 -2.90 18.63 -28.82
N VAL A 372 -2.29 18.39 -27.66
CA VAL A 372 -1.20 19.19 -27.09
C VAL A 372 -0.03 18.26 -26.75
N LEU A 373 1.19 18.66 -27.09
CA LEU A 373 2.40 17.97 -26.62
C LEU A 373 2.86 18.59 -25.31
N MET A 374 3.10 17.74 -24.33
CA MET A 374 3.61 18.10 -23.02
C MET A 374 4.92 17.37 -22.72
N ALA A 375 5.87 18.07 -22.14
CA ALA A 375 7.17 17.50 -21.73
C ALA A 375 7.20 17.30 -20.22
N ILE A 376 7.75 16.18 -19.78
CA ILE A 376 7.76 15.77 -18.38
C ILE A 376 9.20 15.57 -17.93
N ALA A 377 9.61 16.27 -16.85
CA ALA A 377 10.87 16.04 -16.17
C ALA A 377 10.67 15.00 -15.07
N THR A 378 11.31 13.83 -15.22
CA THR A 378 11.18 12.73 -14.27
C THR A 378 12.48 11.92 -14.19
N LYS A 379 12.76 11.41 -12.98
CA LYS A 379 13.79 10.37 -12.70
C LYS A 379 13.24 8.95 -12.85
N GLY A 380 11.99 8.81 -13.28
CA GLY A 380 11.30 7.53 -13.37
C GLY A 380 10.23 7.35 -12.28
N GLY A 381 9.67 6.13 -12.21
CA GLY A 381 8.61 5.80 -11.25
C GLY A 381 7.21 6.30 -11.63
N GLY A 382 7.02 6.78 -12.87
CA GLY A 382 5.71 7.23 -13.37
C GLY A 382 5.21 8.54 -12.75
N VAL A 383 6.07 9.30 -12.05
CA VAL A 383 5.73 10.56 -11.36
C VAL A 383 6.61 11.73 -11.80
N ILE A 384 6.13 12.96 -11.60
CA ILE A 384 6.85 14.20 -11.91
C ILE A 384 7.79 14.55 -10.75
N ASN A 385 9.01 14.03 -10.75
CA ASN A 385 9.94 14.11 -9.63
C ASN A 385 11.32 14.70 -9.94
N GLU A 386 11.52 15.26 -11.14
CA GLU A 386 12.79 15.88 -11.52
C GLU A 386 12.67 17.41 -11.56
N HIS A 387 13.73 18.10 -11.12
CA HIS A 387 13.89 19.53 -11.26
C HIS A 387 14.23 19.86 -12.71
N PHE A 388 13.61 20.89 -13.29
CA PHE A 388 13.83 21.28 -14.70
C PHE A 388 15.33 21.40 -15.05
N GLY A 389 16.09 22.10 -14.22
CA GLY A 389 17.51 22.35 -14.45
C GLY A 389 18.43 21.14 -14.28
N HIS A 390 17.95 20.05 -13.71
CA HIS A 390 18.69 18.80 -13.53
C HIS A 390 18.29 17.74 -14.55
N ALA A 391 17.23 17.97 -15.32
CA ALA A 391 16.76 17.02 -16.29
C ALA A 391 17.77 16.86 -17.45
N SER A 392 18.23 15.66 -17.66
CA SER A 392 19.07 15.26 -18.81
C SER A 392 18.24 14.73 -19.99
N GLU A 393 16.96 14.46 -19.74
CA GLU A 393 15.96 14.06 -20.75
C GLU A 393 14.55 14.45 -20.29
N PHE A 394 13.66 14.59 -21.25
CA PHE A 394 12.23 14.81 -21.04
C PHE A 394 11.43 13.70 -21.71
N LEU A 395 10.41 13.18 -21.00
CA LEU A 395 9.40 12.34 -21.61
C LEU A 395 8.39 13.23 -22.33
N ILE A 396 8.02 12.89 -23.55
CA ILE A 396 7.07 13.64 -24.36
C ILE A 396 5.77 12.85 -24.46
N TYR A 397 4.68 13.49 -24.10
CA TYR A 397 3.34 12.94 -24.18
C TYR A 397 2.46 13.83 -25.05
N GLU A 398 1.50 13.21 -25.72
CA GLU A 398 0.40 13.87 -26.40
C GLU A 398 -0.88 13.71 -25.56
N ALA A 399 -1.48 14.84 -25.18
CA ALA A 399 -2.77 14.88 -24.55
C ALA A 399 -3.85 15.28 -25.57
N SER A 400 -4.97 14.58 -25.58
CA SER A 400 -6.09 14.83 -26.48
C SER A 400 -7.42 14.47 -25.82
N SER A 401 -8.54 14.79 -26.46
CA SER A 401 -9.88 14.36 -26.01
C SER A 401 -10.06 12.84 -25.94
N SER A 402 -9.15 12.06 -26.52
CA SER A 402 -9.14 10.59 -26.47
C SER A 402 -8.24 10.02 -25.36
N GLY A 403 -7.51 10.86 -24.63
CA GLY A 403 -6.63 10.47 -23.55
C GLY A 403 -5.18 10.91 -23.75
N VAL A 404 -4.28 10.32 -22.97
CA VAL A 404 -2.83 10.59 -22.97
C VAL A 404 -2.09 9.49 -23.72
N ARG A 405 -1.13 9.88 -24.54
CA ARG A 405 -0.30 8.97 -25.32
C ARG A 405 1.17 9.32 -25.18
N PHE A 406 2.00 8.39 -24.77
CA PHE A 406 3.45 8.54 -24.78
C PHE A 406 3.98 8.61 -26.22
N ILE A 407 4.79 9.62 -26.52
CA ILE A 407 5.36 9.85 -27.85
C ILE A 407 6.83 9.43 -27.93
N GLY A 408 7.61 9.72 -26.88
CA GLY A 408 9.04 9.39 -26.88
C GLY A 408 9.85 10.20 -25.86
N HIS A 409 11.16 10.08 -25.98
CA HIS A 409 12.13 10.78 -25.14
C HIS A 409 12.88 11.83 -25.93
N ARG A 410 13.23 12.96 -25.31
CA ARG A 410 14.12 13.98 -25.85
C ARG A 410 15.25 14.28 -24.89
N LYS A 411 16.47 13.99 -25.28
CA LYS A 411 17.68 14.23 -24.48
C LYS A 411 18.07 15.70 -24.51
N THR A 412 18.59 16.20 -23.42
CA THR A 412 19.15 17.54 -23.27
C THR A 412 20.40 17.50 -22.38
N VAL A 413 20.95 18.65 -22.04
CA VAL A 413 22.06 18.80 -21.11
C VAL A 413 21.52 19.46 -19.85
N ALA A 414 21.80 18.89 -18.68
CA ALA A 414 21.37 19.46 -17.42
C ALA A 414 21.87 20.90 -17.24
N TYR A 415 20.93 21.82 -17.03
CA TYR A 415 21.24 23.26 -16.94
C TYR A 415 21.97 23.64 -15.65
N CYS A 416 21.71 22.96 -14.54
CA CYS A 416 22.27 23.28 -13.22
C CYS A 416 23.61 22.59 -12.90
N GLU A 417 24.18 21.79 -13.77
CA GLU A 417 25.50 21.18 -13.58
C GLU A 417 26.62 22.12 -14.06
N GLY A 418 26.73 23.31 -13.46
CA GLY A 418 27.69 24.37 -13.71
C GLY A 418 29.02 23.96 -14.35
N GLY A 419 29.10 24.01 -15.65
CA GLY A 419 30.31 23.91 -16.44
C GLY A 419 30.30 25.04 -17.46
N ASP A 420 31.12 26.06 -17.27
CA ASP A 420 31.51 26.99 -18.32
C ASP A 420 32.09 26.19 -19.47
N THR A 421 31.27 25.80 -20.42
CA THR A 421 31.75 25.21 -21.68
C THR A 421 32.11 26.34 -22.63
N CYS A 422 33.37 26.67 -22.65
CA CYS A 422 33.98 27.29 -23.81
C CYS A 422 33.84 26.36 -25.04
N GLY A 423 32.96 26.70 -25.97
CA GLY A 423 32.86 26.04 -27.28
C GLY A 423 31.42 26.00 -27.80
N ASP A 424 31.15 26.82 -28.80
CA ASP A 424 29.90 26.98 -29.53
C ASP A 424 28.74 27.64 -28.76
N GLY A 425 28.72 28.92 -28.74
CA GLY A 425 27.71 29.96 -28.53
C GLY A 425 26.29 29.68 -28.04
N GLU A 426 25.93 28.47 -27.68
CA GLU A 426 24.57 28.07 -27.28
C GLU A 426 24.54 27.60 -25.82
N SER A 427 23.73 28.28 -24.98
CA SER A 427 23.62 27.96 -23.58
C SER A 427 22.96 26.59 -23.34
N ALA A 428 23.20 25.98 -22.17
CA ALA A 428 22.53 24.73 -21.79
C ALA A 428 20.98 24.91 -21.71
N LEU A 429 20.52 26.11 -21.39
CA LEU A 429 19.10 26.47 -21.40
C LEU A 429 18.55 26.48 -22.85
N ASP A 430 19.27 27.05 -23.81
CA ASP A 430 18.83 27.05 -25.21
C ASP A 430 18.72 25.64 -25.78
N LYS A 431 19.62 24.72 -25.38
CA LYS A 431 19.57 23.30 -25.75
C LYS A 431 18.33 22.61 -25.14
N SER A 432 18.01 22.93 -23.90
CA SER A 432 16.81 22.40 -23.26
C SER A 432 15.53 22.91 -23.93
N ILE A 433 15.46 24.20 -24.25
CA ILE A 433 14.32 24.79 -24.97
C ILE A 433 14.17 24.17 -26.37
N LYS A 434 15.27 23.95 -27.08
CA LYS A 434 15.24 23.25 -28.38
C LYS A 434 14.75 21.82 -28.27
N ALA A 435 15.17 21.08 -27.23
CA ALA A 435 14.68 19.74 -26.98
C ALA A 435 13.16 19.72 -26.75
N LEU A 436 12.60 20.80 -26.22
CA LEU A 436 11.16 20.97 -25.98
C LEU A 436 10.36 21.52 -27.16
N ALA A 437 10.99 21.71 -28.33
CA ALA A 437 10.32 22.28 -29.51
C ALA A 437 9.00 21.55 -29.84
N GLY A 438 7.91 22.32 -29.99
CA GLY A 438 6.57 21.80 -30.26
C GLY A 438 5.78 21.35 -29.02
N CYS A 439 6.39 21.30 -27.82
CA CYS A 439 5.64 21.16 -26.58
C CYS A 439 5.06 22.53 -26.18
N GLU A 440 3.88 22.51 -25.55
CA GLU A 440 3.22 23.72 -25.06
C GLU A 440 3.31 23.85 -23.54
N VAL A 441 3.60 22.76 -22.85
CA VAL A 441 3.76 22.72 -21.39
C VAL A 441 4.98 21.87 -21.05
N VAL A 442 5.72 22.26 -20.01
CA VAL A 442 6.71 21.41 -19.36
C VAL A 442 6.35 21.24 -17.88
N LEU A 443 6.10 19.99 -17.46
CA LEU A 443 5.83 19.63 -16.08
C LEU A 443 7.12 19.17 -15.42
N CYS A 444 7.40 19.72 -14.23
CA CYS A 444 8.60 19.39 -13.44
C CYS A 444 8.31 19.54 -11.96
N SER A 445 9.11 18.89 -11.10
CA SER A 445 8.93 19.01 -9.66
C SER A 445 9.28 20.40 -9.12
N LYS A 446 10.17 21.11 -9.78
CA LYS A 446 10.60 22.47 -9.46
C LYS A 446 11.29 23.13 -10.63
N ILE A 447 11.12 24.43 -10.77
CA ILE A 447 11.79 25.27 -11.76
C ILE A 447 12.19 26.61 -11.14
N GLY A 448 13.37 27.12 -11.50
CA GLY A 448 13.85 28.43 -11.07
C GLY A 448 13.23 29.58 -11.88
N PHE A 449 13.43 30.80 -11.45
CA PHE A 449 12.93 32.00 -12.15
C PHE A 449 13.65 32.24 -13.49
N GLU A 450 14.92 31.89 -13.58
CA GLU A 450 15.75 32.19 -14.75
C GLU A 450 15.28 31.48 -16.03
N PRO A 451 14.94 30.18 -16.05
CA PRO A 451 14.42 29.51 -17.25
C PRO A 451 12.96 29.87 -17.57
N TRP A 452 12.21 30.48 -16.67
CA TRP A 452 10.78 30.73 -16.82
C TRP A 452 10.48 31.64 -18.02
N GLY A 453 11.07 32.83 -18.07
CA GLY A 453 10.84 33.79 -19.14
C GLY A 453 11.23 33.27 -20.54
N PRO A 454 12.42 32.69 -20.72
CA PRO A 454 12.82 32.06 -22.00
C PRO A 454 11.87 30.92 -22.45
N LEU A 455 11.34 30.10 -21.54
CA LEU A 455 10.36 29.06 -21.89
C LEU A 455 9.04 29.66 -22.36
N GLU A 456 8.51 30.65 -21.67
CA GLU A 456 7.28 31.36 -22.08
C GLU A 456 7.47 32.07 -23.42
N ALA A 457 8.64 32.67 -23.66
CA ALA A 457 8.97 33.28 -24.95
C ALA A 457 9.04 32.28 -26.10
N ALA A 458 9.39 31.02 -25.80
CA ALA A 458 9.35 29.90 -26.75
C ALA A 458 7.93 29.26 -26.87
N GLY A 459 6.93 29.78 -26.19
CA GLY A 459 5.55 29.26 -26.21
C GLY A 459 5.36 28.01 -25.34
N ILE A 460 6.27 27.74 -24.40
CA ILE A 460 6.23 26.58 -23.51
C ILE A 460 5.89 27.09 -22.11
N GLN A 461 4.76 26.65 -21.54
CA GLN A 461 4.35 27.03 -20.19
C GLN A 461 5.02 26.12 -19.15
N PRO A 462 5.87 26.65 -18.27
CA PRO A 462 6.37 25.88 -17.13
C PRO A 462 5.26 25.59 -16.10
N ASN A 463 5.20 24.38 -15.60
CA ASN A 463 4.27 23.97 -14.55
C ASN A 463 5.02 23.15 -13.49
N GLY A 464 5.01 23.62 -12.26
CA GLY A 464 5.59 22.96 -11.09
C GLY A 464 4.54 22.57 -10.03
N GLU A 465 3.26 22.72 -10.34
CA GLU A 465 2.16 22.52 -9.37
C GLU A 465 1.85 21.03 -9.16
N HIS A 466 2.16 20.18 -10.15
CA HIS A 466 1.93 18.74 -10.13
C HIS A 466 3.17 17.93 -9.69
N ALA A 467 4.03 18.51 -8.87
CA ALA A 467 5.19 17.80 -8.32
C ALA A 467 4.77 16.56 -7.56
N MET A 468 5.41 15.41 -7.85
CA MET A 468 5.17 14.10 -7.25
C MET A 468 3.82 13.44 -7.62
N GLU A 469 3.04 14.02 -8.52
CA GLU A 469 1.84 13.40 -9.07
C GLU A 469 2.17 12.39 -10.17
N ALA A 470 1.24 11.45 -10.41
CA ALA A 470 1.35 10.52 -11.52
C ALA A 470 1.34 11.29 -12.86
N ILE A 471 2.22 10.91 -13.77
CA ILE A 471 2.44 11.64 -15.05
C ILE A 471 1.14 11.78 -15.85
N GLU A 472 0.41 10.69 -16.03
CA GLU A 472 -0.79 10.68 -16.87
C GLU A 472 -1.92 11.51 -16.24
N ASP A 473 -2.09 11.45 -14.91
CA ASP A 473 -3.10 12.22 -14.18
C ASP A 473 -2.80 13.72 -14.24
N ALA A 474 -1.55 14.10 -14.03
CA ALA A 474 -1.10 15.49 -14.12
C ALA A 474 -1.29 16.06 -15.54
N ILE A 475 -0.95 15.26 -16.58
CA ILE A 475 -1.16 15.64 -17.98
C ILE A 475 -2.64 15.89 -18.28
N LEU A 476 -3.52 15.00 -17.81
CA LEU A 476 -4.96 15.15 -17.97
C LEU A 476 -5.48 16.39 -17.26
N ALA A 477 -5.05 16.64 -16.01
CA ALA A 477 -5.43 17.83 -15.25
C ALA A 477 -5.04 19.13 -15.98
N VAL A 478 -3.79 19.22 -16.46
CA VAL A 478 -3.30 20.39 -17.21
C VAL A 478 -4.03 20.54 -18.55
N TYR A 479 -4.31 19.44 -19.26
CA TYR A 479 -5.07 19.48 -20.50
C TYR A 479 -6.48 20.04 -20.28
N GLU A 480 -7.11 19.66 -19.19
CA GLU A 480 -8.44 20.15 -18.82
C GLU A 480 -8.41 21.62 -18.40
N GLU A 481 -7.42 22.06 -17.65
CA GLU A 481 -7.19 23.48 -17.34
C GLU A 481 -7.03 24.30 -18.63
N MET A 482 -6.28 23.80 -19.61
CA MET A 482 -6.14 24.43 -20.92
C MET A 482 -7.46 24.46 -21.68
N HIS A 483 -8.31 23.43 -21.54
CA HIS A 483 -9.64 23.38 -22.14
C HIS A 483 -10.56 24.42 -21.53
N ILE A 484 -10.65 24.49 -20.21
CA ILE A 484 -11.44 25.48 -19.47
C ILE A 484 -10.97 26.91 -19.81
N ALA A 485 -9.67 27.11 -19.96
CA ALA A 485 -9.08 28.39 -20.38
C ALA A 485 -9.29 28.74 -21.85
N GLY A 486 -9.95 27.87 -22.64
CA GLY A 486 -10.20 28.08 -24.07
C GLY A 486 -8.96 27.95 -24.98
N LYS A 487 -7.84 27.45 -24.46
CA LYS A 487 -6.54 27.33 -25.19
C LYS A 487 -6.52 26.17 -26.20
N LEU A 488 -7.50 25.27 -26.14
CA LEU A 488 -7.58 24.09 -27.00
C LEU A 488 -8.49 24.25 -28.23
N LEU A 489 -9.04 25.41 -28.43
CA LEU A 489 -9.80 25.71 -29.65
C LEU A 489 -8.87 25.68 -30.89
N PRO A 490 -9.35 25.20 -32.05
CA PRO A 490 -8.57 25.22 -33.27
C PRO A 490 -8.04 26.63 -33.56
N LYS A 491 -6.72 26.78 -33.77
CA LYS A 491 -6.13 28.05 -34.15
C LYS A 491 -6.73 28.49 -35.49
N SER A 492 -7.17 29.74 -35.58
CA SER A 492 -7.72 30.28 -36.82
C SER A 492 -6.67 30.20 -37.95
N PRO A 493 -7.10 30.13 -39.21
CA PRO A 493 -6.18 30.05 -40.36
C PRO A 493 -5.12 31.17 -40.43
N GLU A 494 -5.40 32.31 -39.77
CA GLU A 494 -4.45 33.43 -39.70
C GLU A 494 -3.35 33.22 -38.65
N GLN A 495 -3.63 32.46 -37.60
CA GLN A 495 -2.65 32.13 -36.54
C GLN A 495 -1.72 30.95 -36.92
N GLN A 496 -2.10 30.17 -37.94
CA GLN A 496 -1.26 29.07 -38.45
C GLN A 496 -0.18 29.56 -39.43
N LYS A 497 -0.24 30.80 -39.92
CA LYS A 497 0.76 31.39 -40.82
C LYS A 497 1.85 32.22 -40.13
N ALA A 498 1.73 32.39 -38.79
CA ALA A 498 2.65 33.22 -38.00
C ALA A 498 3.51 32.39 -37.00
N ALA A 499 3.52 31.05 -37.09
CA ALA A 499 4.32 30.13 -36.26
C ALA A 499 5.39 29.43 -37.09
#